data_74264d8f6be913ec04b0fb219ede0230
#
_entry.id   74264d8f6be913ec04b0fb219ede0230
#
_cell.length_a   1.000
_cell.length_b   1.000
_cell.length_c   1.000
_cell.angle_alpha   90.00
_cell.angle_beta   90.00
_cell.angle_gamma   90.00
#
_symmetry.space_group_name_H-M   'P 1'
#
loop_
_entity.id
_entity.type
_entity.pdbx_description
1 polymer ?
#
loop_
_entity_poly.entity_id
_entity_poly.type
_entity_poly.pdbx_seq_one_letter_code
_entity_poly.pdbx_strand_id
1 'polypeptide(L)'
;MNLSRRGFFKATGAALATTMAFELSSQTQAFASESKEDWKLVNTEEYTNICCYCAGGCGSLLSVRDGELINLEGDPDHPINEGGLCPKGATMFQLRNVVDPETKEVIKNPKRVTRPLVRRPGASDWEDITWEDAIAEIARKVKDTRDASFIEKNENGLTVNYTPAIASLGGSQENSEEEYLILKMMRSLGVIAIYNQARV
;
A
#
# COMPACT_ATOMS: atom_id res chain seq x y z
N MET A 1 70.70 17.61 5.71
CA MET A 1 70.00 16.87 4.65
C MET A 1 69.29 17.85 3.75
N ASN A 2 69.81 18.11 2.54
CA ASN A 2 69.17 18.97 1.58
C ASN A 2 68.12 18.17 0.78
N LEU A 3 66.89 18.27 1.18
CA LEU A 3 65.78 17.68 0.43
C LEU A 3 65.51 18.54 -0.79
N SER A 4 65.64 17.97 -1.98
CA SER A 4 65.20 18.63 -3.21
C SER A 4 63.69 18.81 -3.20
N ARG A 5 63.17 19.87 -3.90
CA ARG A 5 61.68 20.11 -4.03
C ARG A 5 60.93 18.87 -4.46
N ARG A 6 61.54 18.10 -5.39
CA ARG A 6 60.94 16.83 -5.89
C ARG A 6 60.95 15.72 -4.83
N GLY A 7 61.96 15.68 -3.95
CA GLY A 7 62.02 14.75 -2.83
C GLY A 7 61.01 15.06 -1.73
N PHE A 8 60.78 16.35 -1.49
CA PHE A 8 59.75 16.83 -0.56
C PHE A 8 58.32 16.43 -1.03
N PHE A 9 57.99 16.70 -2.28
CA PHE A 9 56.66 16.30 -2.79
C PHE A 9 56.44 14.78 -2.85
N LYS A 10 57.49 13.99 -3.09
CA LYS A 10 57.39 12.54 -3.03
C LYS A 10 57.18 12.03 -1.60
N ALA A 11 57.84 12.60 -0.63
CA ALA A 11 57.72 12.22 0.77
C ALA A 11 56.37 12.65 1.38
N THR A 12 55.90 13.86 1.09
CA THR A 12 54.56 14.34 1.54
C THR A 12 53.44 13.64 0.82
N GLY A 13 53.57 13.34 -0.48
CA GLY A 13 52.54 12.57 -1.20
C GLY A 13 52.42 11.13 -0.70
N ALA A 14 53.56 10.49 -0.37
CA ALA A 14 53.55 9.15 0.22
C ALA A 14 52.93 9.13 1.64
N ALA A 15 53.25 10.13 2.47
CA ALA A 15 52.65 10.26 3.80
C ALA A 15 51.16 10.52 3.77
N LEU A 16 50.68 11.38 2.87
CA LEU A 16 49.24 11.62 2.68
C LEU A 16 48.51 10.38 2.13
N ALA A 17 49.11 9.64 1.21
CA ALA A 17 48.53 8.42 0.68
C ALA A 17 48.42 7.31 1.75
N THR A 18 49.41 7.21 2.63
CA THR A 18 49.39 6.22 3.75
C THR A 18 48.37 6.58 4.84
N THR A 19 48.19 7.87 5.16
CA THR A 19 47.17 8.29 6.13
C THR A 19 45.75 8.12 5.57
N MET A 20 45.53 8.48 4.31
CA MET A 20 44.24 8.23 3.65
C MET A 20 43.90 6.73 3.54
N ALA A 21 44.90 5.90 3.19
CA ALA A 21 44.71 4.46 3.12
C ALA A 21 44.43 3.84 4.49
N PHE A 22 45.04 4.36 5.57
CA PHE A 22 44.81 3.89 6.93
C PHE A 22 43.42 4.32 7.44
N GLU A 23 42.99 5.56 7.17
CA GLU A 23 41.65 6.01 7.52
C GLU A 23 40.57 5.26 6.71
N LEU A 24 40.77 5.03 5.43
CA LEU A 24 39.84 4.24 4.60
C LEU A 24 39.74 2.79 5.08
N SER A 25 40.87 2.18 5.47
CA SER A 25 40.87 0.81 6.00
C SER A 25 40.24 0.69 7.39
N SER A 26 40.38 1.70 8.24
CA SER A 26 39.75 1.73 9.55
C SER A 26 38.23 1.96 9.45
N GLN A 27 37.78 2.77 8.51
CA GLN A 27 36.34 2.96 8.24
C GLN A 27 35.72 1.71 7.64
N THR A 28 36.40 1.03 6.72
CA THR A 28 35.89 -0.25 6.17
C THR A 28 35.84 -1.35 7.22
N GLN A 29 36.74 -1.39 8.19
CA GLN A 29 36.65 -2.33 9.31
C GLN A 29 35.50 -1.98 10.28
N ALA A 30 35.21 -0.70 10.52
CA ALA A 30 34.07 -0.29 11.33
C ALA A 30 32.72 -0.69 10.69
N PHE A 31 32.59 -0.60 9.37
CA PHE A 31 31.41 -1.07 8.65
C PHE A 31 31.33 -2.61 8.54
N ALA A 32 32.46 -3.31 8.62
CA ALA A 32 32.49 -4.78 8.53
C ALA A 32 32.23 -5.48 9.88
N SER A 33 32.15 -4.74 11.00
CA SER A 33 31.96 -5.30 12.33
C SER A 33 30.49 -5.39 12.78
N GLU A 34 29.56 -4.74 12.07
CA GLU A 34 28.13 -5.01 12.26
C GLU A 34 27.81 -6.36 11.61
N SER A 35 27.42 -7.33 12.43
CA SER A 35 26.94 -8.61 11.92
C SER A 35 25.73 -8.32 11.02
N LYS A 36 25.71 -8.87 9.80
CA LYS A 36 24.55 -8.72 8.89
C LYS A 36 23.24 -9.19 9.54
N GLU A 37 23.33 -9.94 10.62
CA GLU A 37 22.19 -10.44 11.41
C GLU A 37 21.37 -9.32 12.08
N ASP A 38 22.00 -8.15 12.33
CA ASP A 38 21.35 -7.00 12.96
C ASP A 38 20.64 -6.06 11.94
N TRP A 39 20.79 -6.30 10.66
CA TRP A 39 20.16 -5.45 9.66
C TRP A 39 18.66 -5.71 9.58
N LYS A 40 17.89 -4.63 9.52
CA LYS A 40 16.42 -4.67 9.51
C LYS A 40 15.84 -5.61 8.45
N LEU A 41 16.44 -5.67 7.26
CA LEU A 41 15.95 -6.42 6.11
C LEU A 41 16.56 -7.81 5.93
N VAL A 42 17.39 -8.27 6.87
CA VAL A 42 17.95 -9.63 6.80
C VAL A 42 16.84 -10.67 6.94
N ASN A 43 16.88 -11.70 6.08
CA ASN A 43 15.91 -12.78 6.04
C ASN A 43 14.45 -12.29 5.80
N THR A 44 14.27 -11.21 5.03
CA THR A 44 12.96 -10.79 4.54
C THR A 44 12.73 -11.31 3.13
N GLU A 45 11.48 -11.60 2.81
CA GLU A 45 10.98 -11.80 1.45
C GLU A 45 10.39 -10.50 0.92
N GLU A 46 10.61 -10.22 -0.36
CA GLU A 46 10.12 -9.00 -1.00
C GLU A 46 8.87 -9.30 -1.85
N TYR A 47 7.87 -8.44 -1.71
CA TYR A 47 6.64 -8.48 -2.50
C TYR A 47 6.37 -7.13 -3.12
N THR A 48 5.97 -7.11 -4.38
CA THR A 48 5.51 -5.90 -5.04
C THR A 48 4.09 -5.54 -4.63
N ASN A 49 3.80 -4.24 -4.55
CA ASN A 49 2.48 -3.73 -4.21
C ASN A 49 2.23 -2.39 -4.91
N ILE A 50 0.98 -2.02 -5.05
CA ILE A 50 0.56 -0.72 -5.57
C ILE A 50 0.00 0.14 -4.43
N CYS A 51 0.40 1.41 -4.42
CA CYS A 51 -0.07 2.38 -3.42
C CYS A 51 -1.59 2.56 -3.51
N CYS A 52 -2.27 2.48 -2.35
CA CYS A 52 -3.73 2.56 -2.26
C CYS A 52 -4.29 3.99 -2.18
N TYR A 53 -3.48 5.06 -2.22
CA TYR A 53 -3.97 6.39 -1.85
C TYR A 53 -4.50 7.23 -3.01
N CYS A 54 -4.02 7.03 -4.23
CA CYS A 54 -4.51 7.81 -5.36
C CYS A 54 -4.27 7.08 -6.69
N ALA A 55 -4.87 7.61 -7.75
CA ALA A 55 -4.74 7.09 -9.12
C ALA A 55 -3.33 7.17 -9.71
N GLY A 56 -2.33 7.71 -8.98
CA GLY A 56 -0.93 7.69 -9.39
C GLY A 56 -0.37 6.28 -9.54
N GLY A 57 -0.90 5.31 -8.78
CA GLY A 57 -0.53 3.91 -8.94
C GLY A 57 0.95 3.63 -8.69
N CYS A 58 1.58 4.34 -7.74
CA CYS A 58 2.98 4.15 -7.40
C CYS A 58 3.25 2.72 -6.92
N GLY A 59 4.30 2.08 -7.46
CA GLY A 59 4.77 0.79 -7.00
C GLY A 59 5.53 0.90 -5.68
N SER A 60 5.40 -0.10 -4.84
CA SER A 60 6.15 -0.25 -3.59
C SER A 60 6.62 -1.68 -3.38
N LEU A 61 7.73 -1.83 -2.66
CA LEU A 61 8.27 -3.09 -2.18
C LEU A 61 7.91 -3.27 -0.70
N LEU A 62 7.38 -4.43 -0.39
CA LEU A 62 7.05 -4.86 0.95
C LEU A 62 8.08 -5.89 1.39
N SER A 63 8.87 -5.59 2.41
CA SER A 63 9.77 -6.57 3.02
C SER A 63 9.05 -7.27 4.17
N VAL A 64 8.86 -8.58 4.06
CA VAL A 64 8.09 -9.41 4.99
C VAL A 64 9.00 -10.46 5.62
N ARG A 65 8.87 -10.69 6.92
CA ARG A 65 9.54 -11.76 7.66
C ARG A 65 8.53 -12.44 8.57
N ASP A 66 8.44 -13.77 8.49
CA ASP A 66 7.50 -14.59 9.28
C ASP A 66 6.04 -14.12 9.19
N GLY A 67 5.62 -13.65 8.01
CA GLY A 67 4.27 -13.12 7.78
C GLY A 67 4.04 -11.70 8.29
N GLU A 68 5.06 -11.05 8.84
CA GLU A 68 5.00 -9.68 9.35
C GLU A 68 5.66 -8.69 8.42
N LEU A 69 4.99 -7.56 8.18
CA LEU A 69 5.52 -6.45 7.40
C LEU A 69 6.61 -5.74 8.20
N ILE A 70 7.85 -5.82 7.72
CA ILE A 70 9.03 -5.23 8.37
C ILE A 70 9.36 -3.86 7.77
N ASN A 71 9.22 -3.73 6.45
CA ASN A 71 9.54 -2.48 5.75
C ASN A 71 8.62 -2.26 4.56
N LEU A 72 8.49 -1.00 4.17
CA LEU A 72 7.82 -0.59 2.93
C LEU A 72 8.62 0.56 2.32
N GLU A 73 8.95 0.44 1.05
CA GLU A 73 9.66 1.46 0.28
C GLU A 73 9.14 1.53 -1.16
N GLY A 74 9.55 2.55 -1.91
CA GLY A 74 9.18 2.65 -3.32
C GLY A 74 9.91 1.63 -4.16
N ASP A 75 9.22 1.06 -5.14
CA ASP A 75 9.79 0.11 -6.08
C ASP A 75 10.60 0.86 -7.15
N PRO A 76 11.94 0.67 -7.20
CA PRO A 76 12.80 1.37 -8.17
C PRO A 76 12.57 0.89 -9.61
N ASP A 77 12.03 -0.30 -9.80
CA ASP A 77 11.76 -0.87 -11.12
C ASP A 77 10.36 -0.50 -11.64
N HIS A 78 9.54 0.16 -10.82
CA HIS A 78 8.20 0.54 -11.21
C HIS A 78 8.21 1.78 -12.13
N PRO A 79 7.61 1.72 -13.33
CA PRO A 79 7.77 2.74 -14.38
C PRO A 79 7.14 4.10 -14.06
N ILE A 80 6.27 4.18 -13.04
CA ILE A 80 5.59 5.44 -12.68
C ILE A 80 6.39 6.25 -11.66
N ASN A 81 6.93 5.61 -10.64
CA ASN A 81 7.55 6.31 -9.50
C ASN A 81 9.04 6.03 -9.32
N GLU A 82 9.62 5.05 -10.01
CA GLU A 82 11.07 4.78 -10.02
C GLU A 82 11.68 4.84 -8.61
N GLY A 83 11.02 4.23 -7.63
CA GLY A 83 11.43 4.23 -6.22
C GLY A 83 10.94 5.43 -5.38
N GLY A 84 10.42 6.49 -6.01
CA GLY A 84 9.90 7.66 -5.29
C GLY A 84 8.52 7.39 -4.67
N LEU A 85 8.32 7.80 -3.43
CA LEU A 85 7.01 7.82 -2.78
C LEU A 85 6.74 9.19 -2.16
N CYS A 86 5.52 9.69 -2.31
CA CYS A 86 5.08 10.85 -1.55
C CYS A 86 4.89 10.49 -0.05
N PRO A 87 4.76 11.47 0.86
CA PRO A 87 4.59 11.18 2.29
C PRO A 87 3.46 10.20 2.62
N LYS A 88 2.35 10.22 1.88
CA LYS A 88 1.25 9.25 2.07
C LYS A 88 1.70 7.84 1.71
N GLY A 89 2.32 7.65 0.54
CA GLY A 89 2.84 6.36 0.11
C GLY A 89 3.87 5.80 1.08
N ALA A 90 4.81 6.62 1.51
CA ALA A 90 5.84 6.24 2.48
C ALA A 90 5.25 5.83 3.85
N THR A 91 4.06 6.33 4.20
CA THR A 91 3.39 6.00 5.47
C THR A 91 2.38 4.86 5.37
N MET A 92 2.23 4.19 4.23
CA MET A 92 1.32 3.02 4.10
C MET A 92 1.61 1.91 5.13
N PHE A 93 2.85 1.79 5.59
CA PHE A 93 3.21 0.91 6.69
C PHE A 93 2.27 1.08 7.89
N GLN A 94 1.85 2.33 8.18
CA GLN A 94 0.98 2.66 9.31
C GLN A 94 -0.47 2.18 9.15
N LEU A 95 -0.87 1.75 7.98
CA LEU A 95 -2.17 1.08 7.79
C LEU A 95 -2.24 -0.25 8.55
N ARG A 96 -1.10 -0.94 8.70
CA ARG A 96 -1.00 -2.21 9.42
C ARG A 96 -0.36 -2.05 10.79
N ASN A 97 0.76 -1.34 10.88
CA ASN A 97 1.58 -1.22 12.07
C ASN A 97 1.77 0.26 12.42
N VAL A 98 1.69 0.59 13.68
CA VAL A 98 1.97 1.94 14.20
C VAL A 98 2.98 1.86 15.33
N VAL A 99 3.66 2.97 15.60
CA VAL A 99 4.52 3.06 16.78
C VAL A 99 3.66 3.50 17.95
N ASP A 100 3.64 2.71 19.00
CA ASP A 100 2.99 3.07 20.24
C ASP A 100 3.66 4.34 20.83
N PRO A 101 2.90 5.39 21.14
CA PRO A 101 3.48 6.65 21.61
C PRO A 101 4.13 6.56 22.99
N GLU A 102 3.74 5.60 23.82
CA GLU A 102 4.23 5.44 25.18
C GLU A 102 5.43 4.46 25.23
N THR A 103 5.26 3.26 24.67
CA THR A 103 6.29 2.20 24.71
C THR A 103 7.34 2.34 23.60
N LYS A 104 7.04 3.09 22.54
CA LYS A 104 7.85 3.19 21.30
C LYS A 104 8.00 1.89 20.53
N GLU A 105 7.23 0.88 20.87
CA GLU A 105 7.20 -0.40 20.17
C GLU A 105 6.30 -0.33 18.92
N VAL A 106 6.63 -1.16 17.93
CA VAL A 106 5.78 -1.33 16.75
C VAL A 106 4.65 -2.29 17.09
N ILE A 107 3.42 -1.80 17.06
CA ILE A 107 2.21 -2.58 17.35
C ILE A 107 1.29 -2.62 16.13
N LYS A 108 0.36 -3.57 16.10
CA LYS A 108 -0.72 -3.56 15.11
C LYS A 108 -1.57 -2.32 15.27
N ASN A 109 -1.96 -1.69 14.16
CA ASN A 109 -2.80 -0.50 14.18
C ASN A 109 -4.18 -0.83 14.79
N PRO A 110 -4.50 -0.34 15.98
CA PRO A 110 -5.76 -0.66 16.66
C PRO A 110 -6.99 -0.05 15.96
N LYS A 111 -6.77 0.91 15.06
CA LYS A 111 -7.86 1.55 14.27
C LYS A 111 -8.16 0.79 12.98
N ARG A 112 -7.38 -0.25 12.64
CA ARG A 112 -7.63 -1.05 11.45
C ARG A 112 -8.81 -1.98 11.68
N VAL A 113 -9.82 -1.87 10.84
CA VAL A 113 -10.94 -2.83 10.79
C VAL A 113 -10.44 -4.12 10.15
N THR A 114 -10.48 -5.23 10.89
CA THR A 114 -9.96 -6.55 10.45
C THR A 114 -11.06 -7.59 10.26
N ARG A 115 -12.31 -7.22 10.56
CA ARG A 115 -13.48 -8.09 10.44
C ARG A 115 -14.70 -7.27 10.00
N PRO A 116 -15.71 -7.87 9.37
CA PRO A 116 -16.92 -7.16 9.00
C PRO A 116 -17.70 -6.73 10.24
N LEU A 117 -18.27 -5.55 10.15
CA LEU A 117 -19.10 -4.96 11.21
C LEU A 117 -20.47 -4.59 10.63
N VAL A 118 -21.52 -4.75 11.41
CA VAL A 118 -22.87 -4.32 11.06
C VAL A 118 -23.40 -3.36 12.11
N ARG A 119 -24.09 -2.32 11.66
CA ARG A 119 -24.88 -1.46 12.55
C ARG A 119 -26.36 -1.62 12.20
N ARG A 120 -27.10 -2.19 13.12
CA ARG A 120 -28.51 -2.45 12.93
C ARG A 120 -29.32 -1.14 12.90
N PRO A 121 -30.48 -1.10 12.21
CA PRO A 121 -31.33 0.07 12.22
C PRO A 121 -31.71 0.49 13.65
N GLY A 122 -31.45 1.76 13.99
CA GLY A 122 -31.70 2.30 15.33
C GLY A 122 -30.61 2.01 16.38
N ALA A 123 -29.59 1.20 16.07
CA ALA A 123 -28.47 0.97 16.97
C ALA A 123 -27.44 2.12 16.91
N SER A 124 -26.84 2.44 18.07
CA SER A 124 -25.73 3.40 18.19
C SER A 124 -24.39 2.75 17.86
N ASP A 125 -24.26 1.46 18.12
CA ASP A 125 -22.99 0.75 18.10
C ASP A 125 -22.88 -0.24 16.95
N TRP A 126 -21.64 -0.60 16.63
CA TRP A 126 -21.32 -1.61 15.65
C TRP A 126 -21.20 -2.99 16.31
N GLU A 127 -21.71 -4.00 15.63
CA GLU A 127 -21.66 -5.41 16.03
C GLU A 127 -20.77 -6.20 15.10
N ASP A 128 -20.05 -7.19 15.62
CA ASP A 128 -19.31 -8.14 14.81
C ASP A 128 -20.29 -9.03 14.03
N ILE A 129 -19.98 -9.27 12.76
CA ILE A 129 -20.73 -10.21 11.91
C ILE A 129 -19.72 -11.11 11.17
N THR A 130 -20.11 -12.34 10.87
CA THR A 130 -19.26 -13.21 10.06
C THR A 130 -19.24 -12.76 8.60
N TRP A 131 -18.20 -13.13 7.84
CA TRP A 131 -18.16 -12.86 6.40
C TRP A 131 -19.32 -13.53 5.66
N GLU A 132 -19.70 -14.75 6.06
CA GLU A 132 -20.79 -15.51 5.46
C GLU A 132 -22.12 -14.78 5.65
N ASP A 133 -22.41 -14.35 6.87
CA ASP A 133 -23.65 -13.64 7.17
C ASP A 133 -23.69 -12.26 6.50
N ALA A 134 -22.57 -11.53 6.53
CA ALA A 134 -22.48 -10.22 5.87
C ALA A 134 -22.76 -10.32 4.36
N ILE A 135 -22.11 -11.27 3.68
CA ILE A 135 -22.31 -11.50 2.24
C ILE A 135 -23.77 -11.95 1.97
N ALA A 136 -24.32 -12.86 2.76
CA ALA A 136 -25.68 -13.33 2.60
C ALA A 136 -26.72 -12.22 2.80
N GLU A 137 -26.55 -11.38 3.83
CA GLU A 137 -27.44 -10.25 4.06
C GLU A 137 -27.37 -9.19 2.96
N ILE A 138 -26.16 -8.85 2.50
CA ILE A 138 -25.96 -7.90 1.40
C ILE A 138 -26.56 -8.44 0.11
N ALA A 139 -26.25 -9.69 -0.24
CA ALA A 139 -26.77 -10.33 -1.45
C ALA A 139 -28.30 -10.36 -1.49
N ARG A 140 -28.93 -10.68 -0.36
CA ARG A 140 -30.40 -10.65 -0.22
C ARG A 140 -30.96 -9.26 -0.44
N LYS A 141 -30.41 -8.25 0.22
CA LYS A 141 -30.85 -6.85 0.08
C LYS A 141 -30.70 -6.36 -1.37
N VAL A 142 -29.57 -6.66 -2.00
CA VAL A 142 -29.34 -6.31 -3.40
C VAL A 142 -30.37 -7.00 -4.29
N LYS A 143 -30.60 -8.30 -4.11
CA LYS A 143 -31.59 -9.06 -4.87
C LYS A 143 -33.00 -8.51 -4.70
N ASP A 144 -33.45 -8.32 -3.47
CA ASP A 144 -34.81 -7.85 -3.15
C ASP A 144 -35.05 -6.45 -3.75
N THR A 145 -34.08 -5.54 -3.60
CA THR A 145 -34.16 -4.18 -4.15
C THR A 145 -34.17 -4.19 -5.67
N ARG A 146 -33.32 -5.01 -6.27
CA ARG A 146 -33.25 -5.17 -7.72
C ARG A 146 -34.57 -5.74 -8.27
N ASP A 147 -35.04 -6.85 -7.73
CA ASP A 147 -36.23 -7.54 -8.22
C ASP A 147 -37.49 -6.65 -8.08
N ALA A 148 -37.56 -5.82 -7.04
CA ALA A 148 -38.66 -4.86 -6.84
C ALA A 148 -38.63 -3.66 -7.80
N SER A 149 -37.48 -3.35 -8.40
CA SER A 149 -37.27 -2.12 -9.20
C SER A 149 -36.79 -2.38 -10.62
N PHE A 150 -36.61 -3.63 -11.02
CA PHE A 150 -36.06 -3.97 -12.33
C PHE A 150 -37.01 -3.65 -13.48
N ILE A 151 -36.51 -2.94 -14.47
CA ILE A 151 -37.23 -2.54 -15.67
C ILE A 151 -36.65 -3.29 -16.87
N GLU A 152 -37.37 -4.28 -17.38
CA GLU A 152 -36.95 -5.05 -18.55
C GLU A 152 -37.12 -4.24 -19.85
N LYS A 153 -38.27 -3.54 -19.99
CA LYS A 153 -38.58 -2.74 -21.15
C LYS A 153 -39.03 -1.34 -20.75
N ASN A 154 -38.62 -0.35 -21.52
CA ASN A 154 -39.05 1.02 -21.32
C ASN A 154 -40.46 1.27 -21.92
N GLU A 155 -40.97 2.50 -21.77
CA GLU A 155 -42.30 2.93 -22.27
C GLU A 155 -42.44 2.75 -23.77
N ASN A 156 -41.35 2.75 -24.54
CA ASN A 156 -41.33 2.55 -25.98
C ASN A 156 -41.19 1.07 -26.38
N GLY A 157 -41.25 0.13 -25.45
CA GLY A 157 -41.11 -1.31 -25.68
C GLY A 157 -39.67 -1.80 -25.95
N LEU A 158 -38.66 -0.94 -25.83
CA LEU A 158 -37.27 -1.30 -26.00
C LEU A 158 -36.74 -2.02 -24.76
N THR A 159 -36.01 -3.11 -24.97
CA THR A 159 -35.36 -3.86 -23.90
C THR A 159 -34.22 -3.03 -23.32
N VAL A 160 -34.28 -2.72 -22.02
CA VAL A 160 -33.33 -1.87 -21.29
C VAL A 160 -32.63 -2.55 -20.14
N ASN A 161 -33.24 -3.53 -19.49
CA ASN A 161 -32.69 -4.40 -18.46
C ASN A 161 -31.92 -3.63 -17.36
N TYR A 162 -32.56 -2.68 -16.68
CA TYR A 162 -31.89 -1.90 -15.64
C TYR A 162 -32.67 -1.81 -14.34
N THR A 163 -31.97 -1.48 -13.25
CA THR A 163 -32.56 -1.10 -11.96
C THR A 163 -32.18 0.34 -11.60
N PRO A 164 -33.17 1.23 -11.31
CA PRO A 164 -32.89 2.60 -10.87
C PRO A 164 -32.68 2.72 -9.35
N ALA A 165 -32.98 1.67 -8.58
CA ALA A 165 -32.98 1.74 -7.11
C ALA A 165 -31.61 1.42 -6.48
N ILE A 166 -30.62 1.07 -7.29
CA ILE A 166 -29.27 0.77 -6.83
C ILE A 166 -28.28 1.68 -7.54
N ALA A 167 -27.35 2.26 -6.79
CA ALA A 167 -26.24 3.05 -7.32
C ALA A 167 -24.92 2.54 -6.76
N SER A 168 -23.84 2.70 -7.51
CA SER A 168 -22.47 2.42 -7.10
C SER A 168 -21.67 3.72 -7.07
N LEU A 169 -21.05 3.99 -5.93
CA LEU A 169 -20.08 5.06 -5.76
C LEU A 169 -18.71 4.41 -5.52
N GLY A 170 -17.85 4.47 -6.53
CA GLY A 170 -16.48 4.01 -6.44
C GLY A 170 -15.59 4.98 -5.68
N GLY A 171 -14.36 4.59 -5.45
CA GLY A 171 -13.32 5.38 -4.84
C GLY A 171 -12.18 5.69 -5.81
N SER A 172 -11.06 6.14 -5.28
CA SER A 172 -9.80 6.36 -6.01
C SER A 172 -8.66 5.50 -5.46
N GLN A 173 -8.98 4.54 -4.62
CA GLN A 173 -8.01 3.69 -3.92
C GLN A 173 -8.07 2.22 -4.34
N GLU A 174 -8.96 1.89 -5.25
CA GLU A 174 -9.06 0.60 -5.90
C GLU A 174 -8.04 0.52 -7.04
N ASN A 175 -7.51 -0.68 -7.27
CA ASN A 175 -6.70 -0.93 -8.46
C ASN A 175 -7.58 -1.18 -9.70
N SER A 176 -6.97 -1.18 -10.88
CA SER A 176 -7.71 -1.30 -12.16
C SER A 176 -8.47 -2.62 -12.28
N GLU A 177 -7.98 -3.71 -11.70
CA GLU A 177 -8.63 -5.01 -11.69
C GLU A 177 -9.88 -5.00 -10.81
N GLU A 178 -9.80 -4.37 -9.65
CA GLU A 178 -10.95 -4.20 -8.75
C GLU A 178 -12.02 -3.33 -9.38
N GLU A 179 -11.67 -2.19 -9.97
CA GLU A 179 -12.60 -1.31 -10.68
C GLU A 179 -13.29 -2.03 -11.85
N TYR A 180 -12.53 -2.82 -12.60
CA TYR A 180 -13.09 -3.64 -13.69
C TYR A 180 -14.13 -4.65 -13.18
N LEU A 181 -13.83 -5.36 -12.09
CA LEU A 181 -14.73 -6.33 -11.48
C LEU A 181 -15.98 -5.67 -10.91
N ILE A 182 -15.84 -4.54 -10.24
CA ILE A 182 -16.96 -3.74 -9.71
C ILE A 182 -17.88 -3.32 -10.86
N LEU A 183 -17.32 -2.73 -11.91
CA LEU A 183 -18.10 -2.28 -13.07
C LEU A 183 -18.84 -3.43 -13.75
N LYS A 184 -18.15 -4.56 -13.93
CA LYS A 184 -18.74 -5.76 -14.53
C LYS A 184 -19.88 -6.32 -13.70
N MET A 185 -19.70 -6.40 -12.38
CA MET A 185 -20.72 -6.85 -11.44
C MET A 185 -21.94 -5.91 -11.45
N MET A 186 -21.74 -4.61 -11.33
CA MET A 186 -22.82 -3.62 -11.33
C MET A 186 -23.64 -3.66 -12.62
N ARG A 187 -22.97 -3.75 -13.78
CA ARG A 187 -23.65 -3.88 -15.07
C ARG A 187 -24.42 -5.19 -15.20
N SER A 188 -23.89 -6.30 -14.70
CA SER A 188 -24.59 -7.59 -14.71
C SER A 188 -25.86 -7.58 -13.87
N LEU A 189 -25.92 -6.75 -12.83
CA LEU A 189 -27.10 -6.52 -12.01
C LEU A 189 -28.10 -5.54 -12.66
N GLY A 190 -27.73 -4.87 -13.73
CA GLY A 190 -28.54 -3.84 -14.38
C GLY A 190 -28.42 -2.45 -13.72
N VAL A 191 -27.42 -2.23 -12.90
CA VAL A 191 -27.16 -0.92 -12.28
C VAL A 191 -26.64 0.05 -13.34
N ILE A 192 -27.29 1.21 -13.49
CA ILE A 192 -26.91 2.26 -14.46
C ILE A 192 -26.24 3.45 -13.80
N ALA A 193 -26.53 3.72 -12.53
CA ALA A 193 -25.93 4.80 -11.76
C ALA A 193 -24.59 4.32 -11.16
N ILE A 194 -23.53 4.44 -11.95
CA ILE A 194 -22.17 4.02 -11.57
C ILE A 194 -21.27 5.24 -11.69
N TYR A 195 -20.74 5.68 -10.55
CA TYR A 195 -19.89 6.86 -10.46
C TYR A 195 -18.60 6.52 -9.74
N ASN A 196 -17.53 7.22 -10.07
CA ASN A 196 -16.25 7.15 -9.36
C ASN A 196 -15.98 8.51 -8.70
N GLN A 197 -15.60 8.48 -7.44
CA GLN A 197 -15.33 9.67 -6.63
C GLN A 197 -14.18 10.53 -7.20
N ALA A 198 -13.17 9.91 -7.79
CA ALA A 198 -12.03 10.62 -8.40
C ALA A 198 -12.36 11.32 -9.73
N ARG A 199 -13.59 11.25 -10.20
CA ARG A 199 -14.06 11.87 -11.44
C ARG A 199 -14.50 13.32 -11.20
N VAL A 200 -13.66 14.15 -10.66
CA VAL A 200 -13.91 15.57 -10.48
C VAL A 200 -13.06 16.38 -11.44
#